data_5a2107f0d7fa3e62e19cb7a80831918b
#
_entry.id   5a2107f0d7fa3e62e19cb7a80831918b
#
_cell.length_a   1.000
_cell.length_b   1.000
_cell.length_c   1.000
_cell.angle_alpha   90.00
_cell.angle_beta   90.00
_cell.angle_gamma   90.00
#
_symmetry.space_group_name_H-M   'P 1'
#
loop_
_entity.id
_entity.type
_entity.pdbx_description
1 polymer ?
#
loop_
_entity_poly.entity_id
_entity_poly.type
_entity_poly.pdbx_seq_one_letter_code
_entity_poly.pdbx_strand_id
1 'polypeptide(L)' 'MSESEYKLRAAFSEALSLREDQIKDETSYETTKSWDSIAHMALIAAIDSRFDLMLDTDDLIEMSSYGKAKEILRRYGIQI' A
#
# COMPACT_ATOMS: atom_id res chain seq x y z
N MET A 1 4.79 -0.95 -16.54
CA MET A 1 4.63 -1.02 -15.08
C MET A 1 5.60 -2.05 -14.52
N SER A 2 6.31 -1.70 -13.47
CA SER A 2 7.30 -2.61 -12.88
C SER A 2 6.62 -3.74 -12.09
N GLU A 3 7.37 -4.80 -11.84
CA GLU A 3 6.87 -5.91 -11.03
C GLU A 3 6.50 -5.44 -9.63
N SER A 4 7.30 -4.55 -9.05
CA SER A 4 7.02 -3.99 -7.72
C SER A 4 5.71 -3.23 -7.70
N GLU A 5 5.43 -2.47 -8.75
CA GLU A 5 4.17 -1.74 -8.81
C GLU A 5 2.98 -2.68 -8.96
N TYR A 6 3.11 -3.76 -9.72
CA TYR A 6 2.05 -4.78 -9.78
C TYR A 6 1.77 -5.37 -8.42
N LYS A 7 2.83 -5.69 -7.68
CA LYS A 7 2.67 -6.26 -6.34
C LYS A 7 1.98 -5.29 -5.39
N LEU A 8 2.36 -4.02 -5.45
CA LEU A 8 1.76 -3.01 -4.56
C LEU A 8 0.31 -2.76 -4.92
N ARG A 9 -0.01 -2.66 -6.22
CA ARG A 9 -1.40 -2.51 -6.64
C ARG A 9 -2.25 -3.69 -6.21
N ALA A 10 -1.71 -4.89 -6.34
CA ALA A 10 -2.44 -6.09 -5.93
C ALA A 10 -2.72 -6.07 -4.43
N ALA A 11 -1.75 -5.63 -3.63
CA ALA A 11 -1.94 -5.52 -2.18
C ALA A 11 -3.04 -4.52 -1.84
N PHE A 12 -3.03 -3.34 -2.47
CA PHE A 12 -4.04 -2.32 -2.27
C PHE A 12 -5.41 -2.81 -2.74
N SER A 13 -5.48 -3.42 -3.91
CA SER A 13 -6.74 -3.93 -4.46
C SER A 13 -7.38 -4.95 -3.52
N GLU A 14 -6.58 -5.88 -3.05
CA GLU A 14 -7.06 -6.95 -2.17
C GLU A 14 -7.51 -6.41 -0.81
N ALA A 15 -6.67 -5.57 -0.20
CA ALA A 15 -6.94 -5.07 1.16
C ALA A 15 -8.07 -4.06 1.20
N LEU A 16 -8.20 -3.23 0.17
CA LEU A 16 -9.17 -2.13 0.15
C LEU A 16 -10.41 -2.43 -0.65
N SER A 17 -10.50 -3.61 -1.26
CA SER A 17 -11.63 -4.01 -2.11
C SER A 17 -11.84 -3.02 -3.26
N LEU A 18 -10.75 -2.58 -3.87
CA LEU A 18 -10.77 -1.67 -5.01
C LEU A 18 -10.29 -2.40 -6.26
N ARG A 19 -10.81 -1.97 -7.42
CA ARG A 19 -10.22 -2.45 -8.67
C ARG A 19 -8.86 -1.77 -8.86
N GLU A 20 -7.95 -2.44 -9.53
CA GLU A 20 -6.60 -1.88 -9.72
C GLU A 20 -6.63 -0.56 -10.48
N ASP A 21 -7.58 -0.39 -11.41
CA ASP A 21 -7.69 0.84 -12.18
C ASP A 21 -8.22 2.03 -11.37
N GLN A 22 -8.73 1.77 -10.18
CA GLN A 22 -9.19 2.82 -9.27
C GLN A 22 -8.08 3.34 -8.37
N ILE A 23 -6.93 2.65 -8.36
CA ILE A 23 -5.83 2.99 -7.47
C ILE A 23 -4.88 3.95 -8.18
N LYS A 24 -4.76 5.15 -7.63
CA LYS A 24 -3.91 6.22 -8.15
C LYS A 24 -3.01 6.74 -7.04
N ASP A 25 -2.00 7.51 -7.38
CA ASP A 25 -1.08 8.04 -6.37
C ASP A 25 -1.81 8.83 -5.28
N GLU A 26 -2.86 9.55 -5.65
CA GLU A 26 -3.65 10.34 -4.71
C GLU A 26 -4.72 9.54 -3.95
N THR A 27 -4.87 8.24 -4.23
CA THR A 27 -5.77 7.39 -3.45
C THR A 27 -5.29 7.42 -1.99
N SER A 28 -6.13 7.92 -1.08
CA SER A 28 -5.71 8.17 0.28
C SER A 28 -6.68 7.61 1.30
N TYR A 29 -6.17 7.45 2.52
CA TYR A 29 -6.96 7.00 3.66
C TYR A 29 -8.17 7.91 3.90
N GLU A 30 -7.97 9.22 3.78
CA GLU A 30 -9.03 10.20 4.04
C GLU A 30 -10.17 10.12 3.03
N THR A 31 -9.85 9.84 1.77
CA THR A 31 -10.83 9.94 0.69
C THR A 31 -11.37 8.60 0.21
N THR A 32 -10.81 7.50 0.69
CA THR A 32 -11.20 6.15 0.25
C THR A 32 -12.06 5.51 1.33
N LYS A 33 -13.33 5.36 1.05
CA LYS A 33 -14.30 4.88 2.03
C LYS A 33 -13.96 3.50 2.59
N SER A 34 -13.45 2.62 1.74
CA SER A 34 -13.12 1.26 2.15
C SER A 34 -11.81 1.14 2.91
N TRP A 35 -11.06 2.24 3.02
CA TRP A 35 -9.76 2.24 3.69
C TRP A 35 -9.95 2.70 5.15
N ASP A 36 -10.25 1.76 6.00
CA ASP A 36 -10.43 2.00 7.44
C ASP A 36 -9.30 1.31 8.21
N SER A 37 -9.39 1.31 9.53
CA SER A 37 -8.34 0.75 10.39
C SER A 37 -8.10 -0.73 10.13
N ILE A 38 -9.17 -1.49 9.92
CA ILE A 38 -9.05 -2.93 9.67
C ILE A 38 -8.43 -3.17 8.30
N ALA A 39 -8.90 -2.45 7.28
CA ALA A 39 -8.35 -2.56 5.94
C ALA A 39 -6.89 -2.13 5.91
N HIS A 40 -6.52 -1.12 6.71
CA HIS A 40 -5.14 -0.67 6.79
C HIS A 40 -4.21 -1.76 7.31
N MET A 41 -4.64 -2.47 8.36
CA MET A 41 -3.83 -3.56 8.89
C MET A 41 -3.72 -4.71 7.88
N ALA A 42 -4.79 -5.00 7.16
CA ALA A 42 -4.74 -6.01 6.10
C ALA A 42 -3.79 -5.58 4.97
N LEU A 43 -3.78 -4.29 4.64
CA LEU A 43 -2.88 -3.74 3.63
C LEU A 43 -1.43 -3.91 4.04
N ILE A 44 -1.10 -3.57 5.29
CA ILE A 44 0.28 -3.71 5.79
C ILE A 44 0.71 -5.17 5.72
N ALA A 45 -0.16 -6.09 6.17
CA ALA A 45 0.14 -7.52 6.12
C ALA A 45 0.37 -8.00 4.68
N ALA A 46 -0.43 -7.51 3.74
CA ALA A 46 -0.28 -7.89 2.33
C ALA A 46 1.03 -7.37 1.75
N ILE A 47 1.42 -6.15 2.11
CA ILE A 47 2.69 -5.59 1.64
C ILE A 47 3.87 -6.36 2.22
N ASP A 48 3.84 -6.62 3.53
CA ASP A 48 4.91 -7.39 4.18
C ASP A 48 5.08 -8.75 3.51
N SER A 49 3.98 -9.41 3.22
CA SER A 49 4.01 -10.74 2.60
C SER A 49 4.53 -10.70 1.17
N ARG A 50 4.04 -9.75 0.38
CA ARG A 50 4.39 -9.69 -1.05
C ARG A 50 5.81 -9.22 -1.31
N PHE A 51 6.35 -8.40 -0.43
CA PHE A 51 7.70 -7.85 -0.59
C PHE A 51 8.71 -8.47 0.36
N ASP A 52 8.28 -9.41 1.20
CA ASP A 52 9.13 -10.05 2.20
C ASP A 52 9.79 -8.99 3.08
N LEU A 53 8.96 -8.10 3.61
CA LEU A 53 9.39 -6.99 4.46
C LEU A 53 8.73 -7.08 5.82
N MET A 54 9.24 -6.29 6.74
CA MET A 54 8.60 -6.07 8.03
C MET A 54 8.57 -4.55 8.24
N LEU A 55 7.45 -3.94 7.85
CA LEU A 55 7.27 -2.50 8.04
C LEU A 55 7.17 -2.18 9.52
N ASP A 56 7.78 -1.08 9.94
CA ASP A 56 7.74 -0.69 11.35
C ASP A 56 6.50 0.17 11.64
N THR A 57 6.31 0.49 12.91
CA THR A 57 5.14 1.24 13.36
C THR A 57 5.06 2.62 12.72
N ASP A 58 6.20 3.29 12.56
CA ASP A 58 6.22 4.61 11.94
C ASP A 58 5.77 4.53 10.48
N ASP A 59 6.16 3.47 9.78
CA ASP A 59 5.72 3.28 8.39
C ASP A 59 4.21 3.06 8.31
N LEU A 60 3.65 2.31 9.25
CA LEU A 60 2.20 2.09 9.30
C LEU A 60 1.45 3.41 9.43
N ILE A 61 1.92 4.27 10.32
CA ILE A 61 1.27 5.56 10.57
C ILE A 61 1.41 6.48 9.37
N GLU A 62 2.57 6.45 8.74
CA GLU A 62 2.88 7.33 7.62
C GLU A 62 2.18 6.96 6.33
N MET A 63 1.79 5.69 6.17
CA MET A 63 1.21 5.19 4.93
C MET A 63 -0.23 5.66 4.77
N SER A 64 -0.42 6.85 4.24
CA SER A 64 -1.71 7.51 4.12
C SER A 64 -2.23 7.57 2.68
N SER A 65 -1.45 7.15 1.71
CA SER A 65 -1.84 7.15 0.31
C SER A 65 -1.02 6.13 -0.47
N TYR A 66 -1.47 5.84 -1.68
CA TYR A 66 -0.73 4.94 -2.56
C TYR A 66 0.65 5.53 -2.92
N GLY A 67 0.68 6.84 -3.21
CA GLY A 67 1.94 7.51 -3.48
C GLY A 67 2.90 7.46 -2.31
N LYS A 68 2.37 7.64 -1.09
CA LYS A 68 3.19 7.56 0.12
C LYS A 68 3.71 6.13 0.32
N ALA A 69 2.90 5.13 -0.01
CA ALA A 69 3.34 3.74 0.10
C ALA A 69 4.56 3.48 -0.80
N LYS A 70 4.55 4.04 -2.01
CA LYS A 70 5.71 3.92 -2.90
C LYS A 70 6.96 4.53 -2.28
N GLU A 71 6.83 5.72 -1.68
CA GLU A 71 7.96 6.39 -1.03
C GLU A 71 8.52 5.54 0.10
N ILE A 72 7.64 4.94 0.90
CA ILE A 72 8.07 4.10 2.01
C ILE A 72 8.83 2.88 1.49
N LEU A 73 8.32 2.23 0.45
CA LEU A 73 8.98 1.06 -0.12
C LEU A 73 10.36 1.41 -0.70
N ARG A 74 10.49 2.61 -1.29
CA ARG A 74 11.79 3.04 -1.80
C ARG A 74 12.82 3.14 -0.70
N ARG A 75 12.42 3.51 0.51
CA ARG A 75 13.33 3.56 1.65
C ARG A 75 13.83 2.16 2.06
N TYR A 76 13.09 1.12 1.68
CA TYR A 76 13.49 -0.27 1.92
C TYR A 76 14.27 -0.86 0.74
N GLY A 77 14.60 -0.03 -0.25
CA GLY A 77 15.37 -0.49 -1.39
C GLY A 77 14.54 -1.09 -2.52
N ILE A 78 13.22 -0.98 -2.44
CA ILE A 78 12.33 -1.49 -3.49
C ILE A 78 12.31 -0.48 -4.64
N GLN A 79 12.53 -0.96 -5.86
CA GLN A 79 12.44 -0.11 -7.04
C GLN A 79 11.00 -0.02 -7.50
N ILE A 80 10.40 1.12 -7.28
CA ILE A 80 9.00 1.34 -7.61
C ILE A 80 8.73 2.86 -7.98
#